data_081445d8fe3eef1cf9f876fd2617d69f
#
_entry.id   081445d8fe3eef1cf9f876fd2617d69f
#
_cell.length_a   1.000
_cell.length_b   1.000
_cell.length_c   1.000
_cell.angle_alpha   90.00
_cell.angle_beta   90.00
_cell.angle_gamma   90.00
#
_symmetry.space_group_name_H-M   'P 1'
#
loop_
_entity.id
_entity.type
_entity.pdbx_description
1 polymer ?
#
loop_
_entity_poly.entity_id
_entity_poly.type
_entity_poly.pdbx_seq_one_letter_code
_entity_poly.pdbx_strand_id
1 'polypeptide(L)'
;MMNRLGLIQRAARKIDGMGIKHVALSGEGWDTDRAWAFWAGYKGPKGTRKVEWPTLDDAQRSELDNRLTIIDWVRDTINAPAEELGPEQLAQRAVDLLCSVAGEQMSYRITKGEDLREQGYLGLHTVGRGSERPPVLLALDYNPTGDKEAPVYACLVGKGITFD
;
A
#
# COMPACT_ATOMS: atom_id res chain seq x y z
N MET A 1 -8.81 -22.08 16.38
CA MET A 1 -7.80 -21.42 17.22
C MET A 1 -7.69 -19.98 16.79
N MET A 2 -8.00 -19.00 17.64
CA MET A 2 -7.98 -17.59 17.27
C MET A 2 -6.53 -17.10 17.26
N ASN A 3 -6.06 -16.54 16.13
CA ASN A 3 -4.69 -16.01 16.00
C ASN A 3 -4.48 -14.89 17.05
N ARG A 4 -3.34 -14.90 17.75
CA ARG A 4 -2.96 -13.88 18.74
C ARG A 4 -3.07 -12.45 18.22
N LEU A 5 -2.71 -12.22 16.96
CA LEU A 5 -2.84 -10.92 16.30
C LEU A 5 -4.29 -10.45 16.17
N GLY A 6 -5.24 -11.38 15.92
CA GLY A 6 -6.67 -11.08 15.89
C GLY A 6 -7.24 -10.65 17.24
N LEU A 7 -6.69 -11.14 18.34
CA LEU A 7 -7.07 -10.71 19.70
C LEU A 7 -6.62 -9.27 19.96
N ILE A 8 -5.38 -8.93 19.59
CA ILE A 8 -4.83 -7.59 19.71
C ILE A 8 -5.68 -6.60 18.92
N GLN A 9 -6.00 -6.95 17.67
CA GLN A 9 -6.84 -6.12 16.81
C GLN A 9 -8.25 -5.88 17.39
N ARG A 10 -8.86 -6.91 18.02
CA ARG A 10 -10.16 -6.76 18.69
C ARG A 10 -10.08 -5.87 19.92
N ALA A 11 -9.03 -6.01 20.72
CA ALA A 11 -8.81 -5.13 21.87
C ALA A 11 -8.65 -3.68 21.43
N ALA A 12 -7.85 -3.45 20.39
CA ALA A 12 -7.66 -2.13 19.79
C ALA A 12 -8.98 -1.50 19.31
N ARG A 13 -9.87 -2.28 18.67
CA ARG A 13 -11.21 -1.80 18.26
C ARG A 13 -12.09 -1.40 19.43
N LYS A 14 -12.00 -2.12 20.56
CA LYS A 14 -12.73 -1.73 21.77
C LYS A 14 -12.23 -0.40 22.31
N ILE A 15 -10.91 -0.21 22.38
CA ILE A 15 -10.29 1.04 22.83
C ILE A 15 -10.69 2.20 21.90
N ASP A 16 -10.69 1.97 20.60
CA ASP A 16 -11.14 2.94 19.62
C ASP A 16 -12.60 3.33 19.80
N GLY A 17 -13.47 2.34 20.01
CA GLY A 17 -14.90 2.54 20.30
C GLY A 17 -15.18 3.30 21.61
N MET A 18 -14.24 3.32 22.55
CA MET A 18 -14.31 4.12 23.79
C MET A 18 -13.95 5.60 23.56
N GLY A 19 -13.56 5.97 22.36
CA GLY A 19 -13.17 7.34 22.02
C GLY A 19 -11.80 7.78 22.55
N ILE A 20 -11.00 6.84 23.06
CA ILE A 20 -9.64 7.11 23.55
C ILE A 20 -8.77 7.53 22.37
N LYS A 21 -8.13 8.69 22.43
CA LYS A 21 -7.36 9.27 21.34
C LYS A 21 -5.85 9.03 21.45
N HIS A 22 -5.37 8.71 22.65
CA HIS A 22 -3.94 8.51 22.92
C HIS A 22 -3.74 7.25 23.74
N VAL A 23 -2.89 6.35 23.25
CA VAL A 23 -2.60 5.06 23.88
C VAL A 23 -1.08 4.86 23.92
N ALA A 24 -0.54 4.48 25.06
CA ALA A 24 0.82 3.99 25.18
C ALA A 24 0.79 2.48 25.44
N LEU A 25 1.46 1.70 24.61
CA LEU A 25 1.53 0.24 24.70
C LEU A 25 2.84 -0.16 25.36
N SER A 26 2.74 -0.58 26.59
CA SER A 26 3.89 -0.98 27.42
C SER A 26 3.81 -2.46 27.81
N GLY A 27 4.91 -3.00 28.33
CA GLY A 27 5.04 -4.39 28.75
C GLY A 27 5.83 -5.24 27.76
N GLU A 28 6.12 -6.47 28.18
CA GLU A 28 6.94 -7.40 27.39
C GLU A 28 6.16 -7.99 26.21
N GLY A 29 6.91 -8.37 25.17
CA GLY A 29 6.39 -9.14 24.04
C GLY A 29 5.75 -8.31 22.94
N TRP A 30 5.90 -7.00 22.91
CA TRP A 30 5.59 -6.18 21.74
C TRP A 30 6.67 -6.35 20.67
N ASP A 31 6.25 -6.54 19.44
CA ASP A 31 7.05 -6.58 18.22
C ASP A 31 6.31 -5.81 17.11
N THR A 32 6.93 -5.65 15.97
CA THR A 32 6.37 -4.93 14.81
C THR A 32 5.01 -5.50 14.39
N ASP A 33 4.85 -6.83 14.37
CA ASP A 33 3.60 -7.47 13.93
C ASP A 33 2.45 -7.21 14.92
N ARG A 34 2.71 -7.28 16.21
CA ARG A 34 1.71 -6.98 17.25
C ARG A 34 1.34 -5.52 17.28
N ALA A 35 2.33 -4.64 17.13
CA ALA A 35 2.13 -3.20 17.03
C ALA A 35 1.26 -2.86 15.81
N TRP A 36 1.58 -3.43 14.65
CA TRP A 36 0.79 -3.29 13.45
C TRP A 36 -0.65 -3.82 13.62
N ALA A 37 -0.82 -5.00 14.23
CA ALA A 37 -2.15 -5.57 14.49
C ALA A 37 -2.99 -4.68 15.41
N PHE A 38 -2.36 -4.06 16.45
CA PHE A 38 -3.04 -3.08 17.29
C PHE A 38 -3.48 -1.87 16.48
N TRP A 39 -2.56 -1.27 15.74
CA TRP A 39 -2.84 -0.10 14.92
C TRP A 39 -3.95 -0.37 13.90
N ALA A 40 -3.95 -1.54 13.24
CA ALA A 40 -4.97 -1.94 12.30
C ALA A 40 -6.39 -2.07 12.92
N GLY A 41 -6.48 -2.24 14.23
CA GLY A 41 -7.75 -2.21 14.98
C GLY A 41 -8.14 -0.81 15.46
N TYR A 42 -7.19 0.08 15.66
CA TYR A 42 -7.35 1.42 16.22
C TYR A 42 -7.55 2.46 15.11
N LYS A 43 -8.76 2.47 14.54
CA LYS A 43 -9.09 3.08 13.25
C LYS A 43 -9.65 4.50 13.31
N GLY A 44 -9.47 5.24 14.37
CA GLY A 44 -9.99 6.61 14.43
C GLY A 44 -9.69 7.44 13.16
N PRO A 45 -10.37 8.57 12.97
CA PRO A 45 -10.08 9.44 11.85
C PRO A 45 -8.59 9.77 11.74
N LYS A 46 -8.06 9.86 10.52
CA LYS A 46 -6.63 10.12 10.26
C LYS A 46 -6.14 11.33 11.08
N GLY A 47 -5.00 11.20 11.72
CA GLY A 47 -4.41 12.25 12.54
C GLY A 47 -5.07 12.49 13.91
N THR A 48 -6.16 11.78 14.25
CA THR A 48 -6.84 11.94 15.55
C THR A 48 -6.40 10.93 16.61
N ARG A 49 -5.64 9.92 16.21
CA ARG A 49 -5.15 8.85 17.09
C ARG A 49 -3.64 8.94 17.24
N LYS A 50 -3.16 8.79 18.45
CA LYS A 50 -1.74 8.70 18.78
C LYS A 50 -1.47 7.39 19.50
N VAL A 51 -0.48 6.64 19.03
CA VAL A 51 0.00 5.43 19.70
C VAL A 51 1.47 5.59 19.98
N GLU A 52 1.88 5.29 21.21
CA GLU A 52 3.28 5.25 21.63
C GLU A 52 3.73 3.81 21.84
N TRP A 53 4.92 3.50 21.38
CA TRP A 53 5.53 2.17 21.40
C TRP A 53 6.83 2.17 22.20
N PRO A 54 6.78 2.36 23.54
CA PRO A 54 7.99 2.55 24.34
C PRO A 54 8.91 1.32 24.37
N THR A 55 8.37 0.13 24.06
CA THR A 55 9.11 -1.14 24.10
C THR A 55 9.66 -1.59 22.74
N LEU A 56 9.35 -0.89 21.65
CA LEU A 56 9.97 -1.17 20.36
C LEU A 56 11.33 -0.48 20.28
N ASP A 57 12.33 -1.18 19.76
CA ASP A 57 13.60 -0.57 19.39
C ASP A 57 13.50 0.29 18.12
N ASP A 58 14.57 0.98 17.77
CA ASP A 58 14.55 1.92 16.65
C ASP A 58 14.34 1.22 15.29
N ALA A 59 14.88 0.01 15.11
CA ALA A 59 14.69 -0.77 13.88
C ALA A 59 13.22 -1.22 13.73
N GLN A 60 12.63 -1.72 14.82
CA GLN A 60 11.22 -2.11 14.86
C GLN A 60 10.27 -0.93 14.63
N ARG A 61 10.61 0.25 15.18
CA ARG A 61 9.84 1.49 14.93
C ARG A 61 9.91 1.91 13.48
N SER A 62 11.12 1.93 12.91
CA SER A 62 11.32 2.28 11.50
C SER A 62 10.54 1.32 10.57
N GLU A 63 10.60 0.02 10.85
CA GLU A 63 9.82 -0.97 10.09
C GLU A 63 8.31 -0.74 10.23
N LEU A 64 7.82 -0.46 11.44
CA LEU A 64 6.42 -0.16 11.70
C LEU A 64 5.98 1.10 10.94
N ASP A 65 6.73 2.18 11.01
CA ASP A 65 6.44 3.45 10.35
C ASP A 65 6.37 3.28 8.82
N ASN A 66 7.27 2.50 8.24
CA ASN A 66 7.22 2.16 6.82
C ASN A 66 5.93 1.41 6.45
N ARG A 67 5.55 0.39 7.24
CA ARG A 67 4.29 -0.35 7.03
C ARG A 67 3.07 0.55 7.15
N LEU A 68 3.04 1.46 8.13
CA LEU A 68 1.93 2.40 8.33
C LEU A 68 1.83 3.41 7.19
N THR A 69 2.95 3.92 6.71
CA THR A 69 3.01 4.82 5.56
C THR A 69 2.40 4.18 4.31
N ILE A 70 2.76 2.93 4.02
CA ILE A 70 2.19 2.19 2.88
C ILE A 70 0.68 1.98 3.04
N ILE A 71 0.22 1.61 4.25
CA ILE A 71 -1.21 1.41 4.51
C ILE A 71 -1.99 2.71 4.34
N ASP A 72 -1.47 3.80 4.84
CA ASP A 72 -2.13 5.10 4.71
C ASP A 72 -2.16 5.55 3.24
N TRP A 73 -1.08 5.34 2.49
CA TRP A 73 -1.06 5.59 1.06
C TRP A 73 -2.12 4.78 0.31
N VAL A 74 -2.24 3.47 0.61
CA VAL A 74 -3.29 2.61 0.01
C VAL A 74 -4.69 3.12 0.35
N ARG A 75 -4.93 3.48 1.60
CA ARG A 75 -6.23 4.00 2.05
C ARG A 75 -6.57 5.33 1.38
N ASP A 76 -5.62 6.24 1.31
CA ASP A 76 -5.80 7.54 0.65
C ASP A 76 -6.09 7.35 -0.84
N THR A 77 -5.41 6.39 -1.47
CA THR A 77 -5.63 6.05 -2.88
C THR A 77 -7.02 5.45 -3.12
N ILE A 78 -7.46 4.50 -2.26
CA ILE A 78 -8.80 3.88 -2.38
C ILE A 78 -9.92 4.90 -2.11
N ASN A 79 -9.69 5.85 -1.23
CA ASN A 79 -10.68 6.86 -0.85
C ASN A 79 -10.62 8.12 -1.73
N ALA A 80 -9.70 8.19 -2.69
CA ALA A 80 -9.62 9.31 -3.61
C ALA A 80 -10.89 9.37 -4.49
N PRO A 81 -11.44 10.58 -4.73
CA PRO A 81 -12.58 10.75 -5.61
C PRO A 81 -12.29 10.20 -7.02
N ALA A 82 -13.30 9.62 -7.67
CA ALA A 82 -13.18 9.11 -9.03
C ALA A 82 -12.70 10.20 -10.02
N GLU A 83 -13.12 11.43 -9.80
CA GLU A 83 -12.68 12.62 -10.57
C GLU A 83 -11.15 12.79 -10.57
N GLU A 84 -10.50 12.48 -9.43
CA GLU A 84 -9.06 12.67 -9.24
C GLU A 84 -8.23 11.42 -9.57
N LEU A 85 -8.83 10.23 -9.54
CA LEU A 85 -8.13 8.95 -9.61
C LEU A 85 -8.59 8.08 -10.79
N GLY A 86 -8.14 8.41 -11.97
CA GLY A 86 -8.23 7.53 -13.14
C GLY A 86 -7.06 6.55 -13.24
N PRO A 87 -7.02 5.69 -14.28
CA PRO A 87 -5.99 4.68 -14.45
C PRO A 87 -4.57 5.27 -14.52
N GLU A 88 -4.39 6.37 -15.23
CA GLU A 88 -3.10 7.04 -15.39
C GLU A 88 -2.61 7.67 -14.08
N GLN A 89 -3.52 8.35 -13.34
CA GLN A 89 -3.20 8.93 -12.04
C GLN A 89 -2.83 7.87 -11.01
N LEU A 90 -3.51 6.71 -11.02
CA LEU A 90 -3.16 5.60 -10.14
C LEU A 90 -1.77 5.05 -10.47
N ALA A 91 -1.46 4.85 -11.76
CA ALA A 91 -0.16 4.40 -12.20
C ALA A 91 0.94 5.39 -11.79
N GLN A 92 0.73 6.69 -12.00
CA GLN A 92 1.70 7.73 -11.64
C GLN A 92 1.93 7.79 -10.12
N ARG A 93 0.87 7.77 -9.30
CA ARG A 93 1.01 7.72 -7.83
C ARG A 93 1.83 6.52 -7.36
N ALA A 94 1.67 5.35 -8.01
CA ALA A 94 2.46 4.16 -7.68
C ALA A 94 3.92 4.34 -8.08
N VAL A 95 4.21 4.89 -9.26
CA VAL A 95 5.57 5.20 -9.71
C VAL A 95 6.24 6.18 -8.76
N ASP A 96 5.58 7.28 -8.42
CA ASP A 96 6.13 8.32 -7.53
C ASP A 96 6.53 7.74 -6.17
N LEU A 97 5.65 6.93 -5.56
CA LEU A 97 5.96 6.28 -4.28
C LEU A 97 7.14 5.32 -4.41
N LEU A 98 7.09 4.39 -5.37
CA LEU A 98 8.06 3.33 -5.48
C LEU A 98 9.45 3.85 -5.88
N CYS A 99 9.50 4.81 -6.81
CA CYS A 99 10.76 5.45 -7.18
C CYS A 99 11.33 6.29 -6.03
N SER A 100 10.49 6.92 -5.21
CA SER A 100 10.97 7.67 -4.03
C SER A 100 11.63 6.78 -2.98
N VAL A 101 11.19 5.51 -2.89
CA VAL A 101 11.72 4.54 -1.91
C VAL A 101 12.89 3.75 -2.46
N ALA A 102 12.80 3.29 -3.71
CA ALA A 102 13.78 2.38 -4.31
C ALA A 102 14.81 3.07 -5.23
N GLY A 103 14.59 4.32 -5.60
CA GLY A 103 15.51 5.09 -6.43
C GLY A 103 15.90 4.37 -7.72
N GLU A 104 17.20 4.28 -8.00
CA GLU A 104 17.75 3.65 -9.20
C GLU A 104 17.53 2.12 -9.27
N GLN A 105 17.12 1.48 -8.20
CA GLN A 105 16.79 0.05 -8.17
C GLN A 105 15.42 -0.25 -8.79
N MET A 106 14.62 0.78 -9.06
CA MET A 106 13.29 0.67 -9.66
C MET A 106 13.32 1.21 -11.09
N SER A 107 12.80 0.40 -12.02
CA SER A 107 12.44 0.85 -13.35
C SER A 107 10.97 0.58 -13.64
N TYR A 108 10.40 1.32 -14.57
CA TYR A 108 8.98 1.16 -14.89
C TYR A 108 8.70 1.42 -16.39
N ARG A 109 7.58 0.87 -16.84
CA ARG A 109 6.99 1.13 -18.13
C ARG A 109 5.49 1.30 -18.00
N ILE A 110 4.96 2.35 -18.62
CA ILE A 110 3.52 2.59 -18.73
C ILE A 110 3.12 2.38 -20.19
N THR A 111 2.13 1.50 -20.40
CA THR A 111 1.49 1.28 -21.70
C THR A 111 0.01 1.63 -21.56
N LYS A 112 -0.54 2.46 -22.46
CA LYS A 112 -1.91 2.96 -22.31
C LYS A 112 -2.70 3.00 -23.62
N GLY A 113 -4.03 2.95 -23.51
CA GLY A 113 -4.93 3.13 -24.64
C GLY A 113 -4.69 2.17 -25.79
N GLU A 114 -4.54 2.67 -27.01
CA GLU A 114 -4.30 1.87 -28.22
C GLU A 114 -2.97 1.11 -28.19
N ASP A 115 -1.91 1.65 -27.55
CA ASP A 115 -0.64 0.95 -27.42
C ASP A 115 -0.79 -0.42 -26.73
N LEU A 116 -1.78 -0.56 -25.84
CA LEU A 116 -2.10 -1.87 -25.24
C LEU A 116 -2.56 -2.88 -26.28
N ARG A 117 -3.36 -2.44 -27.24
CA ARG A 117 -3.82 -3.28 -28.35
C ARG A 117 -2.68 -3.68 -29.27
N GLU A 118 -1.85 -2.72 -29.65
CA GLU A 118 -0.70 -2.93 -30.54
C GLU A 118 0.33 -3.89 -29.94
N GLN A 119 0.52 -3.84 -28.61
CA GLN A 119 1.41 -4.73 -27.87
C GLN A 119 0.76 -6.06 -27.46
N GLY A 120 -0.46 -6.35 -27.90
CA GLY A 120 -1.14 -7.64 -27.66
C GLY A 120 -1.91 -7.76 -26.34
N TYR A 121 -2.02 -6.67 -25.55
CA TYR A 121 -2.80 -6.65 -24.29
C TYR A 121 -4.29 -6.44 -24.56
N LEU A 122 -4.87 -7.27 -25.44
CA LEU A 122 -6.24 -7.12 -25.94
C LEU A 122 -7.30 -7.12 -24.86
N GLY A 123 -7.11 -7.92 -23.80
CA GLY A 123 -8.04 -7.99 -22.67
C GLY A 123 -8.15 -6.65 -21.92
N LEU A 124 -7.02 -6.02 -21.60
CA LEU A 124 -6.97 -4.71 -20.95
C LEU A 124 -7.60 -3.63 -21.81
N HIS A 125 -7.20 -3.57 -23.10
CA HIS A 125 -7.75 -2.63 -24.05
C HIS A 125 -9.27 -2.79 -24.19
N THR A 126 -9.77 -4.02 -24.38
CA THR A 126 -11.20 -4.27 -24.60
C THR A 126 -12.05 -3.86 -23.40
N VAL A 127 -11.58 -4.10 -22.18
CA VAL A 127 -12.32 -3.73 -20.96
C VAL A 127 -12.35 -2.21 -20.77
N GLY A 128 -11.23 -1.52 -21.03
CA GLY A 128 -11.09 -0.09 -20.72
C GLY A 128 -11.45 0.86 -21.86
N ARG A 129 -11.58 0.38 -23.11
CA ARG A 129 -11.77 1.25 -24.30
C ARG A 129 -13.07 2.06 -24.33
N GLY A 130 -14.04 1.68 -23.49
CA GLY A 130 -15.32 2.39 -23.41
C GLY A 130 -15.31 3.59 -22.48
N SER A 131 -14.25 3.75 -21.70
CA SER A 131 -14.07 4.89 -20.79
C SER A 131 -13.44 6.07 -21.54
N GLU A 132 -13.77 7.30 -21.13
CA GLU A 132 -13.05 8.50 -21.56
C GLU A 132 -11.60 8.52 -21.04
N ARG A 133 -11.32 7.75 -19.97
CA ARG A 133 -10.00 7.58 -19.38
C ARG A 133 -9.38 6.28 -19.88
N PRO A 134 -8.30 6.34 -20.67
CA PRO A 134 -7.73 5.15 -21.29
C PRO A 134 -7.23 4.15 -20.25
N PRO A 135 -7.37 2.82 -20.52
CA PRO A 135 -6.80 1.78 -19.67
C PRO A 135 -5.27 1.86 -19.67
N VAL A 136 -4.67 1.45 -18.56
CA VAL A 136 -3.23 1.52 -18.33
C VAL A 136 -2.69 0.18 -17.84
N LEU A 137 -1.55 -0.25 -18.37
CA LEU A 137 -0.68 -1.26 -17.80
C LEU A 137 0.57 -0.58 -17.24
N LEU A 138 0.79 -0.72 -15.95
CA LEU A 138 2.03 -0.35 -15.30
C LEU A 138 2.85 -1.62 -15.04
N ALA A 139 4.02 -1.71 -15.67
CA ALA A 139 5.03 -2.72 -15.35
C ALA A 139 6.13 -2.07 -14.51
N LEU A 140 6.46 -2.71 -13.40
CA LEU A 140 7.46 -2.26 -12.44
C LEU A 140 8.49 -3.36 -12.27
N ASP A 141 9.77 -3.01 -12.38
CA ASP A 141 10.89 -3.92 -12.17
C ASP A 141 11.74 -3.39 -11.01
N TYR A 142 11.80 -4.17 -9.92
CA TYR A 142 12.64 -3.88 -8.77
C TYR A 142 13.86 -4.80 -8.77
N ASN A 143 15.03 -4.20 -8.89
CA ASN A 143 16.32 -4.93 -8.93
C ASN A 143 17.26 -4.39 -7.84
N PRO A 144 17.23 -4.96 -6.64
CA PRO A 144 18.05 -4.48 -5.52
C PRO A 144 19.55 -4.75 -5.71
N THR A 145 19.93 -5.66 -6.61
CA THR A 145 21.32 -6.02 -6.84
C THR A 145 22.00 -5.15 -7.89
N GLY A 146 21.21 -4.52 -8.78
CA GLY A 146 21.71 -3.83 -9.97
C GLY A 146 22.24 -4.76 -11.07
N ASP A 147 22.25 -6.07 -10.84
CA ASP A 147 22.65 -7.06 -11.84
C ASP A 147 21.52 -7.29 -12.84
N LYS A 148 21.76 -6.90 -14.11
CA LYS A 148 20.75 -7.02 -15.17
C LYS A 148 20.46 -8.46 -15.58
N GLU A 149 21.36 -9.39 -15.28
CA GLU A 149 21.21 -10.83 -15.53
C GLU A 149 20.60 -11.58 -14.34
N ALA A 150 20.29 -10.87 -13.26
CA ALA A 150 19.68 -11.48 -12.10
C ALA A 150 18.32 -12.12 -12.46
N PRO A 151 18.05 -13.35 -12.03
CA PRO A 151 16.77 -14.00 -12.32
C PRO A 151 15.61 -13.30 -11.62
N VAL A 152 14.43 -13.30 -12.25
CA VAL A 152 13.19 -12.83 -11.63
C VAL A 152 12.76 -13.86 -10.60
N TYR A 153 12.76 -13.46 -9.32
CA TYR A 153 12.37 -14.34 -8.19
C TYR A 153 10.87 -14.33 -7.92
N ALA A 154 10.21 -13.22 -8.20
CA ALA A 154 8.77 -13.08 -7.96
C ALA A 154 8.14 -12.15 -8.99
N CYS A 155 6.93 -12.49 -9.43
CA CYS A 155 6.10 -11.62 -10.24
C CYS A 155 4.77 -11.42 -9.51
N LEU A 156 4.43 -10.15 -9.22
CA LEU A 156 3.17 -9.77 -8.59
C LEU A 156 2.26 -9.17 -9.65
N VAL A 157 1.07 -9.72 -9.80
CA VAL A 157 0.07 -9.22 -10.73
C VAL A 157 -1.12 -8.67 -9.95
N GLY A 158 -1.42 -7.40 -10.14
CA GLY A 158 -2.54 -6.72 -9.53
C GLY A 158 -3.53 -6.20 -10.57
N LYS A 159 -4.82 -6.15 -10.21
CA LYS A 159 -5.86 -5.51 -11.00
C LYS A 159 -6.42 -4.33 -10.21
N GLY A 160 -6.34 -3.12 -10.78
CA GLY A 160 -6.96 -1.92 -10.27
C GLY A 160 -8.15 -1.52 -11.15
N ILE A 161 -9.35 -1.40 -10.57
CA ILE A 161 -10.51 -0.81 -11.24
C ILE A 161 -10.69 0.59 -10.67
N THR A 162 -10.60 1.58 -11.55
CA THR A 162 -10.95 2.97 -11.23
C THR A 162 -12.36 3.25 -11.75
N PHE A 163 -13.08 4.11 -11.07
CA PHE A 163 -14.41 4.55 -11.50
C PHE A 163 -14.30 5.76 -12.42
N ASP A 164 -15.21 5.84 -13.37
CA ASP A 164 -15.38 6.99 -14.27
C ASP A 164 -16.26 8.06 -13.61
#